data_3342505aded10e9647cde6e6e3e3c172
#
_entry.id   3342505aded10e9647cde6e6e3e3c172
#
_cell.length_a   1.000
_cell.length_b   1.000
_cell.length_c   1.000
_cell.angle_alpha   90.00
_cell.angle_beta   90.00
_cell.angle_gamma   90.00
#
_symmetry.space_group_name_H-M   'P 1'
#
loop_
_entity.id
_entity.type
_entity.pdbx_description
1 polymer ?
#
loop_
_entity_poly.entity_id
_entity_poly.type
_entity_poly.pdbx_seq_one_letter_code
_entity_poly.pdbx_strand_id
1 'polypeptide(L)'
;MKYNFDEIVPRKHTNCLKYDNVMEIFGTEDILPMWIADMDFRTPDFIVNAIRKRLDHELLGYTYCCKRWKPAIQNWVSRRY
;
A
#
# COMPACT_ATOMS: atom_id res chain seq x y z
N MET A 1 -1.72 -17.37 8.58
CA MET A 1 -1.16 -17.11 7.24
C MET A 1 0.28 -16.67 7.37
N LYS A 2 1.16 -17.29 6.61
CA LYS A 2 2.57 -16.89 6.55
C LYS A 2 2.80 -15.88 5.44
N TYR A 3 3.56 -14.84 5.76
CA TYR A 3 4.03 -13.86 4.79
C TYR A 3 5.49 -14.16 4.45
N ASN A 4 5.86 -14.03 3.19
CA ASN A 4 7.23 -14.20 2.73
C ASN A 4 7.88 -12.83 2.58
N PHE A 5 8.67 -12.43 3.58
CA PHE A 5 9.38 -11.15 3.57
C PHE A 5 10.71 -11.20 2.80
N ASP A 6 11.12 -12.38 2.36
CA ASP A 6 12.32 -12.54 1.55
C ASP A 6 12.03 -12.48 0.05
N GLU A 7 10.76 -12.44 -0.33
CA GLU A 7 10.35 -12.32 -1.73
C GLU A 7 10.77 -10.96 -2.28
N ILE A 8 11.47 -10.98 -3.42
CA ILE A 8 11.78 -9.77 -4.17
C ILE A 8 10.64 -9.47 -5.12
N VAL A 9 9.91 -8.40 -4.86
CA VAL A 9 8.80 -7.96 -5.70
C VAL A 9 9.34 -6.96 -6.73
N PRO A 10 9.25 -7.24 -8.05
CA PRO A 10 9.67 -6.30 -9.07
C PRO A 10 8.85 -5.02 -9.01
N ARG A 11 9.52 -3.88 -8.87
CA ARG A 11 8.84 -2.59 -8.72
C ARG A 11 9.19 -1.57 -9.79
N LYS A 12 10.26 -1.80 -10.57
CA LYS A 12 10.63 -0.93 -11.69
C LYS A 12 9.58 -1.01 -12.80
N HIS A 13 9.36 0.10 -13.48
CA HIS A 13 8.39 0.21 -14.59
C HIS A 13 6.93 -0.02 -14.19
N THR A 14 6.59 0.30 -12.93
CA THR A 14 5.22 0.24 -12.40
C THR A 14 4.66 1.62 -12.09
N ASN A 15 5.37 2.68 -12.48
CA ASN A 15 5.10 4.07 -12.09
C ASN A 15 5.25 4.29 -10.58
N CYS A 16 6.09 3.49 -9.94
CA CYS A 16 6.40 3.62 -8.54
C CYS A 16 7.37 4.78 -8.33
N LEU A 17 6.98 5.75 -7.52
CA LEU A 17 7.79 6.93 -7.24
C LEU A 17 9.19 6.55 -6.72
N LYS A 18 9.24 5.58 -5.81
CA LYS A 18 10.47 5.15 -5.15
C LYS A 18 11.55 4.66 -6.12
N TYR A 19 11.15 3.91 -7.16
CA TYR A 19 12.07 3.27 -8.10
C TYR A 19 12.13 3.97 -9.45
N ASP A 20 11.02 4.50 -9.94
CA ASP A 20 10.92 4.98 -11.32
C ASP A 20 11.22 6.47 -11.46
N ASN A 21 11.31 7.20 -10.35
CA ASN A 21 11.61 8.63 -10.38
C ASN A 21 13.01 8.99 -9.86
N VAL A 22 13.87 8.00 -9.66
CA VAL A 22 15.20 8.23 -9.08
C VAL A 22 16.13 9.03 -10.00
N MET A 23 16.04 8.83 -11.31
CA MET A 23 16.85 9.56 -12.28
C MET A 23 16.55 11.06 -12.22
N GLU A 24 15.30 11.46 -12.15
CA GLU A 24 14.92 12.87 -12.06
C GLU A 24 15.37 13.51 -10.76
N ILE A 25 15.25 12.79 -9.64
CA ILE A 25 15.53 13.34 -8.32
C ILE A 25 17.02 13.31 -7.99
N PHE A 26 17.71 12.21 -8.32
CA PHE A 26 19.08 11.97 -7.91
C PHE A 26 20.11 12.01 -9.05
N GLY A 27 19.64 12.09 -10.30
CA GLY A 27 20.51 12.15 -11.47
C GLY A 27 21.19 10.84 -11.84
N THR A 28 20.80 9.73 -11.21
CA THR A 28 21.33 8.39 -11.50
C THR A 28 20.29 7.33 -11.14
N GLU A 29 20.36 6.21 -11.85
CA GLU A 29 19.56 5.01 -11.51
C GLU A 29 20.37 3.99 -10.69
N ASP A 30 21.67 4.20 -10.54
CA ASP A 30 22.59 3.30 -9.83
C ASP A 30 22.60 3.62 -8.33
N ILE A 31 21.43 3.49 -7.70
CA ILE A 31 21.27 3.68 -6.27
C ILE A 31 20.29 2.65 -5.70
N LEU A 32 20.44 2.35 -4.42
CA LEU A 32 19.45 1.59 -3.67
C LEU A 32 18.46 2.58 -3.06
N PRO A 33 17.19 2.61 -3.52
CA PRO A 33 16.23 3.60 -3.02
C PRO A 33 15.84 3.33 -1.57
N MET A 34 16.11 4.30 -0.70
CA MET A 34 15.71 4.27 0.71
C MET A 34 15.20 5.64 1.16
N TRP A 35 14.75 6.46 0.22
CA TRP A 35 14.47 7.89 0.41
C TRP A 35 13.01 8.21 0.75
N ILE A 36 12.13 7.25 0.60
CA ILE A 36 10.69 7.45 0.84
C ILE A 36 10.14 6.31 1.71
N ALA A 37 9.17 6.63 2.56
CA ALA A 37 8.53 5.66 3.45
C ALA A 37 7.56 4.76 2.68
N ASP A 38 8.13 3.87 1.90
CA ASP A 38 7.43 2.93 1.03
C ASP A 38 8.17 1.59 1.14
N MET A 39 7.52 0.62 1.75
CA MET A 39 8.11 -0.71 1.98
C MET A 39 8.03 -1.58 0.73
N ASP A 40 9.02 -2.46 0.58
CA ASP A 40 9.10 -3.38 -0.56
C ASP A 40 8.43 -4.72 -0.31
N PHE A 41 7.71 -4.85 0.78
CA PHE A 41 6.95 -6.05 1.12
C PHE A 41 5.56 -6.01 0.46
N ARG A 42 5.07 -7.19 0.08
CA ARG A 42 3.69 -7.29 -0.39
C ARG A 42 2.72 -6.82 0.68
N THR A 43 1.72 -6.07 0.26
CA THR A 43 0.60 -5.75 1.14
C THR A 43 -0.10 -7.05 1.55
N PRO A 44 -0.45 -7.21 2.83
CA PRO A 44 -1.19 -8.39 3.28
C PRO A 44 -2.44 -8.62 2.44
N ASP A 45 -2.68 -9.88 2.11
CA ASP A 45 -3.76 -10.22 1.19
C ASP A 45 -5.16 -9.91 1.72
N PHE A 46 -5.37 -9.92 3.03
CA PHE A 46 -6.66 -9.52 3.59
C PHE A 46 -7.01 -8.07 3.28
N ILE A 47 -6.01 -7.18 3.20
CA ILE A 47 -6.20 -5.78 2.80
C ILE A 47 -6.54 -5.70 1.31
N VAL A 48 -5.72 -6.35 0.48
CA VAL A 48 -5.90 -6.36 -0.98
C VAL A 48 -7.25 -6.98 -1.35
N ASN A 49 -7.63 -8.07 -0.69
CA ASN A 49 -8.90 -8.75 -0.94
C ASN A 49 -10.11 -7.91 -0.52
N ALA A 50 -9.99 -7.11 0.55
CA ALA A 50 -11.05 -6.18 0.93
C ALA A 50 -11.29 -5.13 -0.17
N ILE A 51 -10.23 -4.63 -0.79
CA ILE A 51 -10.32 -3.69 -1.91
C ILE A 51 -10.92 -4.37 -3.15
N ARG A 52 -10.47 -5.58 -3.47
CA ARG A 52 -11.03 -6.36 -4.58
C ARG A 52 -12.52 -6.60 -4.42
N LYS A 53 -12.95 -6.97 -3.21
CA LYS A 53 -14.36 -7.17 -2.90
C LYS A 53 -15.16 -5.88 -3.11
N ARG A 54 -14.60 -4.73 -2.75
CA ARG A 54 -15.27 -3.44 -2.98
C ARG A 54 -15.41 -3.14 -4.47
N LEU A 55 -14.44 -3.56 -5.29
CA LEU A 55 -14.49 -3.38 -6.73
C LEU A 55 -15.57 -4.21 -7.43
N ASP A 56 -16.10 -5.25 -6.79
CA ASP A 56 -17.24 -6.01 -7.31
C ASP A 56 -18.48 -5.13 -7.49
N HIS A 57 -18.57 -4.06 -6.72
CA HIS A 57 -19.54 -3.00 -6.96
C HIS A 57 -18.94 -1.99 -7.94
N GLU A 58 -19.24 -2.15 -9.20
CA GLU A 58 -18.57 -1.48 -10.32
C GLU A 58 -18.92 0.01 -10.50
N LEU A 59 -19.37 0.66 -9.45
CA LEU A 59 -19.71 2.08 -9.47
C LEU A 59 -18.76 2.84 -8.54
N LEU A 60 -17.91 3.67 -9.12
CA LEU A 60 -16.92 4.49 -8.41
C LEU A 60 -17.48 5.90 -8.17
N GLY A 61 -18.39 6.00 -7.22
CA GLY A 61 -19.01 7.26 -6.86
C GLY A 61 -18.46 7.83 -5.55
N TYR A 62 -19.12 8.84 -5.04
CA TYR A 62 -18.80 9.39 -3.73
C TYR A 62 -19.20 8.42 -2.62
N THR A 63 -18.33 8.25 -1.64
CA THR A 63 -18.57 7.40 -0.49
C THR A 63 -18.69 8.26 0.77
N TYR A 64 -19.67 7.97 1.61
CA TYR A 64 -19.78 8.62 2.91
C TYR A 64 -19.12 7.79 4.00
N CYS A 65 -18.74 8.43 5.10
CA CYS A 65 -18.24 7.74 6.29
C CYS A 65 -19.38 6.94 6.95
N CYS A 66 -19.37 5.63 6.76
CA CYS A 66 -20.39 4.76 7.35
C CYS A 66 -20.21 4.64 8.86
N LYS A 67 -21.25 4.15 9.54
CA LYS A 67 -21.25 4.00 11.00
C LYS A 67 -20.14 3.10 11.54
N ARG A 68 -19.56 2.23 10.72
CA ARG A 68 -18.49 1.31 11.11
C ARG A 68 -17.09 1.95 11.08
N TRP A 69 -16.93 3.05 10.35
CA TRP A 69 -15.62 3.65 10.10
C TRP A 69 -14.97 4.16 11.38
N LYS A 70 -15.67 5.00 12.12
CA LYS A 70 -15.16 5.61 13.36
C LYS A 70 -14.89 4.59 14.47
N PRO A 71 -15.83 3.65 14.78
CA PRO A 71 -15.55 2.59 15.73
C PRO A 71 -14.38 1.69 15.35
N ALA A 72 -14.17 1.41 14.09
CA ALA A 72 -13.03 0.59 13.64
C ALA A 72 -11.70 1.23 14.02
N ILE A 73 -11.55 2.54 13.79
CA ILE A 73 -10.36 3.30 14.18
C ILE A 73 -10.20 3.34 15.69
N GLN A 74 -11.27 3.65 16.42
CA GLN A 74 -11.28 3.72 17.88
C GLN A 74 -10.87 2.38 18.52
N ASN A 75 -11.42 1.29 18.02
CA ASN A 75 -11.08 -0.05 18.51
C ASN A 75 -9.63 -0.42 18.24
N TRP A 76 -9.11 -0.07 17.07
CA TRP A 76 -7.72 -0.34 16.74
C TRP A 76 -6.77 0.43 17.67
N VAL A 77 -7.00 1.74 17.82
CA VAL A 77 -6.20 2.60 18.71
C VAL A 77 -6.26 2.12 20.16
N SER A 78 -7.44 1.79 20.64
CA SER A 78 -7.67 1.31 22.01
C SER A 78 -6.91 0.01 22.32
N ARG A 79 -6.76 -0.87 21.33
CA ARG A 79 -6.02 -2.13 21.52
C ARG A 79 -4.51 -1.94 21.42
N ARG A 80 -4.03 -0.91 20.75
CA ARG A 80 -2.59 -0.70 20.49
C ARG A 80 -1.97 0.31 21.45
N TYR A 81 -2.73 1.24 21.96
CA TYR A 81 -2.30 2.32 22.83
C TYR A 81 -3.22 2.46 24.03
#